data_d716412e586905bef94b9586a070e809
#
_entry.id   d716412e586905bef94b9586a070e809
#
_cell.length_a   1.000
_cell.length_b   1.000
_cell.length_c   1.000
_cell.angle_alpha   90.00
_cell.angle_beta   90.00
_cell.angle_gamma   90.00
#
_symmetry.space_group_name_H-M   'P 1'
#
loop_
_entity.id
_entity.type
_entity.pdbx_description
1 polymer ?
#
loop_
_entity_poly.entity_id
_entity_poly.type
_entity_poly.pdbx_seq_one_letter_code
_entity_poly.pdbx_strand_id
1 'polypeptide(L)'
;LPYKAAVDWIINRRLRKIDVGRCNYFDGEKHTSRYFLNAIYIGLGARIVQISDGTRRFWGIRELSFAASMFLLLFERKLYRTHLCINGEHIRGRIMTVCVGSARGYGLTPSAVPYNGWLDVSVIYRPELIQLFSGMWMLLQGRILNHKMVKPYRTRKVKVLRAQNASVSLDGRILDRHFPLEITIQPEAITLIIPN
;
A
#
# COMPACT_ATOMS: atom_id res chain seq x y z
N LEU A 1 -4.32 7.31 -23.12
CA LEU A 1 -3.37 6.83 -24.14
C LEU A 1 -4.13 6.74 -25.46
N PRO A 2 -3.56 7.22 -26.59
CA PRO A 2 -4.19 7.04 -27.89
C PRO A 2 -4.28 5.54 -28.20
N TYR A 3 -5.46 5.08 -28.61
CA TYR A 3 -5.74 3.66 -28.89
C TYR A 3 -4.74 3.06 -29.89
N LYS A 4 -4.24 3.85 -30.85
CA LYS A 4 -3.21 3.43 -31.84
C LYS A 4 -1.94 2.94 -31.16
N ALA A 5 -1.41 3.67 -30.16
CA ALA A 5 -0.23 3.24 -29.42
C ALA A 5 -0.47 1.91 -28.66
N ALA A 6 -1.66 1.71 -28.11
CA ALA A 6 -2.00 0.43 -27.46
C ALA A 6 -2.02 -0.74 -28.45
N VAL A 7 -2.54 -0.53 -29.66
CA VAL A 7 -2.53 -1.52 -30.74
C VAL A 7 -1.09 -1.86 -31.17
N ASP A 8 -0.24 -0.84 -31.34
CA ASP A 8 1.16 -1.03 -31.71
C ASP A 8 1.92 -1.85 -30.66
N TRP A 9 1.65 -1.62 -29.35
CA TRP A 9 2.24 -2.43 -28.27
C TRP A 9 1.80 -3.90 -28.33
N ILE A 10 0.52 -4.14 -28.65
CA ILE A 10 0.00 -5.50 -28.80
C ILE A 10 0.64 -6.21 -30.00
N ILE A 11 0.82 -5.51 -31.12
CA ILE A 11 1.45 -6.05 -32.33
C ILE A 11 2.92 -6.38 -32.08
N ASN A 12 3.65 -5.46 -31.47
CA ASN A 12 5.10 -5.62 -31.19
C ASN A 12 5.37 -6.64 -30.09
N ARG A 13 4.37 -7.01 -29.27
CA ARG A 13 4.40 -8.07 -28.25
C ARG A 13 5.63 -8.02 -27.33
N ARG A 14 6.08 -6.85 -26.93
CA ARG A 14 7.12 -6.74 -25.92
C ARG A 14 6.58 -7.19 -24.56
N LEU A 15 7.00 -8.35 -24.12
CA LEU A 15 6.50 -9.00 -22.91
C LEU A 15 7.42 -8.73 -21.73
N ARG A 16 6.84 -8.50 -20.55
CA ARG A 16 7.54 -8.42 -19.28
C ARG A 16 6.79 -9.19 -18.21
N LYS A 17 7.51 -10.06 -17.50
CA LYS A 17 6.99 -10.70 -16.31
C LYS A 17 7.02 -9.74 -15.12
N ILE A 18 5.97 -9.74 -14.35
CA ILE A 18 5.84 -8.94 -13.14
C ILE A 18 5.48 -9.79 -11.93
N ASP A 19 5.86 -9.29 -10.78
CA ASP A 19 5.57 -9.88 -9.49
C ASP A 19 4.16 -9.53 -9.04
N VAL A 20 3.55 -10.42 -8.25
CA VAL A 20 2.22 -10.21 -7.67
C VAL A 20 2.29 -10.42 -6.17
N GLY A 21 1.77 -9.48 -5.40
CA GLY A 21 1.62 -9.67 -3.98
C GLY A 21 0.44 -10.61 -3.67
N ARG A 22 0.62 -11.51 -2.69
CA ARG A 22 -0.41 -12.42 -2.17
C ARG A 22 -0.63 -12.17 -0.69
N CYS A 23 -1.89 -11.98 -0.31
CA CYS A 23 -2.33 -11.82 1.07
C CYS A 23 -3.19 -13.02 1.48
N ASN A 24 -2.73 -13.78 2.45
CA ASN A 24 -3.47 -14.87 3.06
C ASN A 24 -4.06 -14.40 4.39
N TYR A 25 -5.33 -14.71 4.65
CA TYR A 25 -6.02 -14.38 5.89
C TYR A 25 -7.17 -15.34 6.15
N PHE A 26 -7.70 -15.29 7.36
CA PHE A 26 -8.91 -16.04 7.73
C PHE A 26 -10.11 -15.08 7.66
N ASP A 27 -11.09 -15.37 6.82
CA ASP A 27 -12.27 -14.52 6.61
C ASP A 27 -13.39 -14.71 7.64
N GLY A 28 -13.18 -15.61 8.60
CA GLY A 28 -14.15 -16.01 9.62
C GLY A 28 -14.74 -17.39 9.39
N GLU A 29 -14.63 -17.92 8.18
CA GLU A 29 -15.12 -19.25 7.79
C GLU A 29 -13.98 -20.14 7.27
N LYS A 30 -13.12 -19.59 6.42
CA LYS A 30 -12.05 -20.32 5.75
C LYS A 30 -10.78 -19.47 5.57
N HIS A 31 -9.69 -20.17 5.28
CA HIS A 31 -8.46 -19.51 4.81
C HIS A 31 -8.66 -19.04 3.38
N THR A 32 -8.48 -17.74 3.17
CA THR A 32 -8.68 -17.05 1.90
C THR A 32 -7.40 -16.39 1.45
N SER A 33 -7.16 -16.39 0.13
CA SER A 33 -6.05 -15.69 -0.51
C SER A 33 -6.58 -14.60 -1.43
N ARG A 34 -5.97 -13.42 -1.37
CA ARG A 34 -6.20 -12.32 -2.31
C ARG A 34 -4.87 -11.87 -2.90
N TYR A 35 -4.91 -11.44 -4.15
CA TYR A 35 -3.74 -10.94 -4.86
C TYR A 35 -3.83 -9.43 -5.05
N PHE A 36 -2.68 -8.77 -5.12
CA PHE A 36 -2.59 -7.33 -5.35
C PHE A 36 -1.39 -7.00 -6.26
N LEU A 37 -1.54 -5.96 -7.06
CA LEU A 37 -0.53 -5.48 -8.00
C LEU A 37 0.21 -4.24 -7.47
N ASN A 38 -0.44 -3.44 -6.64
CA ASN A 38 0.15 -2.22 -6.11
C ASN A 38 0.54 -2.35 -4.65
N ALA A 39 -0.43 -2.29 -3.75
CA ALA A 39 -0.12 -2.27 -2.32
C ALA A 39 -1.29 -2.67 -1.43
N ILE A 40 -0.92 -3.14 -0.23
CA ILE A 40 -1.81 -3.27 0.92
C ILE A 40 -1.56 -2.11 1.88
N TYR A 41 -2.64 -1.48 2.35
CA TYR A 41 -2.62 -0.46 3.38
C TYR A 41 -3.32 -0.99 4.63
N ILE A 42 -2.73 -0.73 5.80
CA ILE A 42 -3.27 -1.12 7.10
C ILE A 42 -3.31 0.11 7.99
N GLY A 43 -4.47 0.42 8.57
CA GLY A 43 -4.67 1.58 9.43
C GLY A 43 -5.11 2.81 8.65
N LEU A 44 -4.48 3.97 8.91
CA LEU A 44 -4.90 5.24 8.33
C LEU A 44 -4.86 5.25 6.80
N GLY A 45 -3.84 4.66 6.19
CA GLY A 45 -3.73 4.56 4.73
C GLY A 45 -4.93 3.85 4.09
N ALA A 46 -5.44 2.79 4.71
CA ALA A 46 -6.64 2.10 4.23
C ALA A 46 -7.89 3.00 4.31
N ARG A 47 -8.01 3.80 5.38
CA ARG A 47 -9.12 4.76 5.54
C ARG A 47 -9.07 5.88 4.51
N ILE A 48 -7.87 6.38 4.17
CA ILE A 48 -7.69 7.39 3.12
C ILE A 48 -8.24 6.86 1.80
N VAL A 49 -7.89 5.64 1.42
CA VAL A 49 -8.37 4.99 0.20
C VAL A 49 -9.90 4.87 0.22
N GLN A 50 -10.47 4.41 1.33
CA GLN A 50 -11.91 4.25 1.50
C GLN A 50 -12.68 5.55 1.33
N ILE A 51 -12.22 6.64 1.94
CA ILE A 51 -12.87 7.96 1.86
C ILE A 51 -12.68 8.57 0.46
N SER A 52 -11.49 8.42 -0.13
CA SER A 52 -11.18 8.89 -1.48
C SER A 52 -12.12 8.29 -2.53
N ASP A 53 -12.43 7.01 -2.44
CA ASP A 53 -13.39 6.35 -3.34
C ASP A 53 -14.82 6.87 -3.14
N GLY A 54 -15.23 7.15 -1.91
CA GLY A 54 -16.52 7.77 -1.60
C GLY A 54 -16.63 9.21 -2.13
N THR A 55 -15.58 10.01 -1.94
CA THR A 55 -15.55 11.43 -2.33
C THR A 55 -15.40 11.63 -3.85
N ARG A 56 -14.83 10.67 -4.54
CA ARG A 56 -14.71 10.68 -6.01
C ARG A 56 -16.06 10.82 -6.72
N ARG A 57 -17.13 10.29 -6.12
CA ARG A 57 -18.50 10.46 -6.63
C ARG A 57 -18.99 11.92 -6.58
N PHE A 58 -18.46 12.73 -5.65
CA PHE A 58 -18.89 14.10 -5.42
C PHE A 58 -18.07 15.15 -6.20
N TRP A 59 -16.75 14.97 -6.29
CA TRP A 59 -15.83 16.02 -6.76
C TRP A 59 -15.29 15.79 -8.17
N GLY A 60 -15.46 14.59 -8.74
CA GLY A 60 -15.03 14.26 -10.10
C GLY A 60 -13.53 14.25 -10.38
N ILE A 61 -12.70 14.79 -9.45
CA ILE A 61 -11.24 14.92 -9.58
C ILE A 61 -10.58 14.02 -8.54
N ARG A 62 -9.94 12.95 -9.01
CA ARG A 62 -9.35 11.91 -8.15
C ARG A 62 -8.23 12.43 -7.24
N GLU A 63 -7.34 13.26 -7.78
CA GLU A 63 -6.17 13.78 -7.07
C GLU A 63 -6.58 14.72 -5.94
N LEU A 64 -7.56 15.58 -6.16
CA LEU A 64 -8.05 16.52 -5.17
C LEU A 64 -8.80 15.82 -4.03
N SER A 65 -9.63 14.82 -4.34
CA SER A 65 -10.33 14.00 -3.35
C SER A 65 -9.38 13.22 -2.47
N PHE A 66 -8.31 12.66 -3.05
CA PHE A 66 -7.28 11.95 -2.30
C PHE A 66 -6.51 12.89 -1.36
N ALA A 67 -6.08 14.05 -1.85
CA ALA A 67 -5.37 15.05 -1.05
C ALA A 67 -6.24 15.58 0.11
N ALA A 68 -7.52 15.90 -0.15
CA ALA A 68 -8.46 16.35 0.87
C ALA A 68 -8.73 15.26 1.93
N SER A 69 -8.92 14.01 1.50
CA SER A 69 -9.12 12.87 2.41
C SER A 69 -7.89 12.62 3.27
N MET A 70 -6.70 12.71 2.67
CA MET A 70 -5.43 12.58 3.39
C MET A 70 -5.27 13.69 4.42
N PHE A 71 -5.55 14.94 4.05
CA PHE A 71 -5.49 16.09 4.94
C PHE A 71 -6.42 15.92 6.14
N LEU A 72 -7.70 15.62 5.92
CA LEU A 72 -8.68 15.42 6.98
C LEU A 72 -8.27 14.29 7.94
N LEU A 73 -7.84 13.15 7.43
CA LEU A 73 -7.49 11.99 8.25
C LEU A 73 -6.15 12.14 9.00
N LEU A 74 -5.23 12.96 8.50
CA LEU A 74 -4.00 13.27 9.22
C LEU A 74 -4.30 14.01 10.54
N PHE A 75 -5.33 14.83 10.58
CA PHE A 75 -5.76 15.50 11.82
C PHE A 75 -6.40 14.55 12.84
N GLU A 76 -7.02 13.44 12.42
CA GLU A 76 -7.54 12.45 13.36
C GLU A 76 -6.44 11.78 14.18
N ARG A 77 -5.19 11.75 13.68
CA ARG A 77 -4.00 11.18 14.35
C ARG A 77 -4.26 9.80 14.96
N LYS A 78 -5.13 9.02 14.31
CA LYS A 78 -5.53 7.70 14.81
C LYS A 78 -4.36 6.74 14.78
N LEU A 79 -4.10 6.11 15.92
CA LEU A 79 -3.04 5.14 16.10
C LEU A 79 -3.63 3.77 16.40
N TYR A 80 -3.02 2.75 15.82
CA TYR A 80 -3.44 1.36 15.96
C TYR A 80 -2.41 0.58 16.75
N ARG A 81 -2.83 -0.18 17.76
CA ARG A 81 -1.95 -1.14 18.43
C ARG A 81 -1.64 -2.27 17.47
N THR A 82 -0.41 -2.31 17.00
CA THR A 82 0.02 -3.20 15.92
C THR A 82 1.15 -4.10 16.37
N HIS A 83 1.12 -5.36 15.91
CA HIS A 83 2.19 -6.33 16.04
C HIS A 83 2.48 -6.94 14.68
N LEU A 84 3.68 -6.64 14.16
CA LEU A 84 4.20 -7.10 12.87
C LEU A 84 5.40 -8.02 13.09
N CYS A 85 5.64 -8.91 12.14
CA CYS A 85 6.89 -9.63 12.00
C CYS A 85 7.41 -9.43 10.57
N ILE A 86 8.59 -8.81 10.45
CA ILE A 86 9.26 -8.50 9.19
C ILE A 86 10.71 -8.96 9.31
N ASN A 87 11.18 -9.83 8.40
CA ASN A 87 12.55 -10.38 8.43
C ASN A 87 12.96 -11.00 9.80
N GLY A 88 11.99 -11.61 10.53
CA GLY A 88 12.23 -12.15 11.87
C GLY A 88 12.17 -11.11 12.99
N GLU A 89 12.17 -9.81 12.70
CA GLU A 89 12.02 -8.73 13.68
C GLU A 89 10.54 -8.58 14.07
N HIS A 90 10.26 -8.65 15.38
CA HIS A 90 8.94 -8.37 15.93
C HIS A 90 8.79 -6.89 16.28
N ILE A 91 7.95 -6.20 15.52
CA ILE A 91 7.67 -4.77 15.69
C ILE A 91 6.34 -4.63 16.41
N ARG A 92 6.37 -4.07 17.62
CA ARG A 92 5.17 -3.80 18.43
C ARG A 92 5.08 -2.32 18.76
N GLY A 93 3.89 -1.75 18.65
CA GLY A 93 3.72 -0.35 19.01
C GLY A 93 2.41 0.26 18.53
N ARG A 94 2.32 1.57 18.75
CA ARG A 94 1.23 2.39 18.20
C ARG A 94 1.67 2.94 16.84
N ILE A 95 1.13 2.38 15.79
CA ILE A 95 1.47 2.67 14.40
C ILE A 95 0.29 3.38 13.75
N MET A 96 0.57 4.41 12.96
CA MET A 96 -0.46 5.16 12.23
C MET A 96 -0.90 4.42 10.97
N THR A 97 0.06 3.91 10.21
CA THR A 97 -0.20 3.11 9.01
C THR A 97 0.96 2.20 8.67
N VAL A 98 0.65 1.07 8.04
CA VAL A 98 1.62 0.19 7.39
C VAL A 98 1.23 0.10 5.92
N CYS A 99 2.19 0.31 5.04
CA CYS A 99 2.05 0.08 3.61
C CYS A 99 2.98 -1.06 3.20
N VAL A 100 2.46 -2.05 2.47
CA VAL A 100 3.23 -3.15 1.90
C VAL A 100 3.00 -3.13 0.40
N GLY A 101 4.00 -2.70 -0.37
CA GLY A 101 3.90 -2.50 -1.81
C GLY A 101 4.75 -3.48 -2.62
N SER A 102 4.18 -4.00 -3.71
CA SER A 102 4.90 -4.64 -4.82
C SER A 102 5.18 -3.63 -5.94
N ALA A 103 4.47 -2.50 -5.95
CA ALA A 103 4.69 -1.35 -6.81
C ALA A 103 4.56 -0.05 -6.02
N ARG A 104 4.65 1.10 -6.69
CA ARG A 104 4.57 2.45 -6.07
C ARG A 104 3.18 2.72 -5.49
N GLY A 105 2.87 2.17 -4.32
CA GLY A 105 1.60 2.39 -3.65
C GLY A 105 1.42 3.83 -3.18
N TYR A 106 0.64 4.66 -3.86
CA TYR A 106 0.30 6.07 -3.53
C TYR A 106 1.45 6.86 -2.88
N GLY A 107 2.70 6.62 -3.33
CA GLY A 107 3.90 7.31 -2.83
C GLY A 107 4.45 6.83 -1.49
N LEU A 108 3.80 5.91 -0.78
CA LEU A 108 4.30 5.37 0.49
C LEU A 108 5.37 4.27 0.32
N THR A 109 5.44 3.65 -0.84
CA THR A 109 6.49 2.72 -1.24
C THR A 109 7.13 3.16 -2.56
N PRO A 110 7.80 4.34 -2.59
CA PRO A 110 8.27 4.94 -3.83
C PRO A 110 9.37 4.12 -4.53
N SER A 111 10.09 3.29 -3.79
CA SER A 111 11.17 2.43 -4.31
C SER A 111 10.69 1.08 -4.81
N ALA A 112 9.41 0.74 -4.60
CA ALA A 112 8.88 -0.55 -5.01
C ALA A 112 8.79 -0.65 -6.53
N VAL A 113 9.27 -1.75 -7.06
CA VAL A 113 9.23 -2.09 -8.49
C VAL A 113 8.70 -3.51 -8.67
N PRO A 114 7.73 -3.73 -9.58
CA PRO A 114 6.99 -4.99 -9.67
C PRO A 114 7.72 -6.09 -10.43
N TYR A 115 9.05 -6.15 -10.35
CA TYR A 115 9.86 -7.16 -11.07
C TYR A 115 11.22 -7.43 -10.39
N ASN A 116 11.31 -7.20 -9.08
CA ASN A 116 12.55 -7.44 -8.33
C ASN A 116 12.43 -8.56 -7.28
N GLY A 117 11.26 -9.20 -7.19
CA GLY A 117 10.99 -10.28 -6.24
C GLY A 117 10.90 -9.84 -4.77
N TRP A 118 10.66 -8.55 -4.50
CA TRP A 118 10.61 -8.00 -3.15
C TRP A 118 9.36 -7.16 -2.90
N LEU A 119 8.95 -7.15 -1.65
CA LEU A 119 7.99 -6.20 -1.11
C LEU A 119 8.73 -5.07 -0.41
N ASP A 120 8.38 -3.83 -0.73
CA ASP A 120 8.80 -2.67 0.04
C ASP A 120 7.74 -2.38 1.12
N VAL A 121 8.18 -2.18 2.35
CA VAL A 121 7.29 -1.94 3.49
C VAL A 121 7.64 -0.60 4.13
N SER A 122 6.63 0.23 4.34
CA SER A 122 6.75 1.48 5.08
C SER A 122 5.90 1.41 6.33
N VAL A 123 6.54 1.50 7.49
CA VAL A 123 5.88 1.56 8.79
C VAL A 123 5.93 3.01 9.27
N ILE A 124 4.76 3.64 9.40
CA ILE A 124 4.63 5.05 9.79
C ILE A 124 4.15 5.11 11.23
N TYR A 125 5.03 5.62 12.08
CA TYR A 125 4.77 5.82 13.50
C TYR A 125 4.00 7.11 13.75
N ARG A 126 3.73 7.39 15.02
CA ARG A 126 3.03 8.62 15.43
C ARG A 126 3.86 9.86 15.06
N PRO A 127 3.38 10.72 14.14
CA PRO A 127 4.04 11.99 13.88
C PRO A 127 3.62 13.05 14.88
N GLU A 128 4.49 14.02 15.14
CA GLU A 128 4.12 15.31 15.71
C GLU A 128 3.39 16.16 14.66
N LEU A 129 2.65 17.20 15.08
CA LEU A 129 1.89 18.03 14.13
C LEU A 129 2.78 18.65 13.05
N ILE A 130 3.93 19.19 13.43
CA ILE A 130 4.91 19.78 12.49
C ILE A 130 5.44 18.72 11.52
N GLN A 131 5.66 17.49 12.00
CA GLN A 131 6.12 16.38 11.17
C GLN A 131 5.07 15.91 10.16
N LEU A 132 3.78 16.16 10.40
CA LEU A 132 2.73 15.87 9.42
C LEU A 132 2.88 16.73 8.17
N PHE A 133 3.13 18.03 8.33
CA PHE A 133 3.31 18.94 7.20
C PHE A 133 4.58 18.63 6.41
N SER A 134 5.71 18.40 7.11
CA SER A 134 6.96 18.01 6.46
C SER A 134 6.83 16.64 5.78
N GLY A 135 6.17 15.68 6.40
CA GLY A 135 5.89 14.36 5.82
C GLY A 135 5.01 14.44 4.58
N MET A 136 3.99 15.29 4.58
CA MET A 136 3.15 15.54 3.40
C MET A 136 3.97 16.11 2.24
N TRP A 137 4.80 17.12 2.53
CA TRP A 137 5.69 17.72 1.54
C TRP A 137 6.66 16.68 0.94
N MET A 138 7.29 15.87 1.80
CA MET A 138 8.19 14.81 1.35
C MET A 138 7.47 13.69 0.58
N LEU A 139 6.20 13.40 0.92
CA LEU A 139 5.37 12.44 0.18
C LEU A 139 5.12 12.92 -1.25
N LEU A 140 4.77 14.20 -1.43
CA LEU A 140 4.56 14.80 -2.75
C LEU A 140 5.84 14.80 -3.61
N GLN A 141 7.01 14.92 -2.98
CA GLN A 141 8.30 14.81 -3.64
C GLN A 141 8.78 13.37 -3.89
N GLY A 142 8.03 12.35 -3.43
CA GLY A 142 8.45 10.94 -3.48
C GLY A 142 9.60 10.58 -2.52
N ARG A 143 9.89 11.43 -1.54
CA ARG A 143 11.03 11.31 -0.59
C ARG A 143 10.60 10.91 0.82
N ILE A 144 9.39 10.39 1.00
CA ILE A 144 8.78 10.07 2.29
C ILE A 144 9.60 9.09 3.15
N LEU A 145 10.36 8.20 2.51
CA LEU A 145 11.19 7.21 3.21
C LEU A 145 12.31 7.84 4.05
N ASN A 146 12.70 9.07 3.75
CA ASN A 146 13.73 9.80 4.51
C ASN A 146 13.15 10.52 5.74
N HIS A 147 11.83 10.48 5.94
CA HIS A 147 11.18 11.15 7.05
C HIS A 147 11.32 10.35 8.35
N LYS A 148 11.62 11.01 9.47
CA LYS A 148 11.88 10.39 10.79
C LYS A 148 10.73 9.51 11.31
N MET A 149 9.49 9.78 10.91
CA MET A 149 8.34 8.96 11.31
C MET A 149 8.19 7.67 10.49
N VAL A 150 8.96 7.49 9.42
CA VAL A 150 8.85 6.36 8.50
C VAL A 150 10.03 5.43 8.69
N LYS A 151 9.75 4.16 8.97
CA LYS A 151 10.77 3.11 8.98
C LYS A 151 10.54 2.21 7.77
N PRO A 152 11.42 2.27 6.76
CA PRO A 152 11.32 1.43 5.58
C PRO A 152 11.93 0.05 5.84
N TYR A 153 11.34 -0.97 5.20
CA TYR A 153 11.86 -2.34 5.16
C TYR A 153 11.73 -2.89 3.74
N ARG A 154 12.55 -3.88 3.44
CA ARG A 154 12.43 -4.70 2.22
C ARG A 154 12.42 -6.16 2.62
N THR A 155 11.45 -6.92 2.11
CA THR A 155 11.24 -8.31 2.51
C THR A 155 10.49 -9.09 1.43
N ARG A 156 10.52 -10.42 1.53
CA ARG A 156 9.64 -11.28 0.71
C ARG A 156 8.36 -11.68 1.45
N LYS A 157 8.32 -11.46 2.77
CA LYS A 157 7.23 -11.90 3.62
C LYS A 157 7.01 -10.96 4.80
N VAL A 158 5.76 -10.56 5.00
CA VAL A 158 5.30 -9.80 6.16
C VAL A 158 4.20 -10.59 6.86
N LYS A 159 4.28 -10.74 8.16
CA LYS A 159 3.16 -11.21 8.99
C LYS A 159 2.62 -10.07 9.82
N VAL A 160 1.35 -9.79 9.68
CA VAL A 160 0.62 -8.84 10.53
C VAL A 160 -0.20 -9.66 11.51
N LEU A 161 0.34 -9.85 12.71
CA LEU A 161 -0.26 -10.70 13.73
C LEU A 161 -1.50 -10.04 14.35
N ARG A 162 -1.45 -8.72 14.51
CA ARG A 162 -2.54 -7.92 15.05
C ARG A 162 -2.43 -6.46 14.62
N ALA A 163 -3.56 -5.84 14.32
CA ALA A 163 -3.68 -4.39 14.23
C ALA A 163 -5.10 -4.01 14.70
N GLN A 164 -5.22 -3.68 15.96
CA GLN A 164 -6.51 -3.52 16.63
C GLN A 164 -7.33 -2.39 16.02
N ASN A 165 -8.55 -2.70 15.55
CA ASN A 165 -9.49 -1.76 14.92
C ASN A 165 -8.92 -1.03 13.68
N ALA A 166 -7.88 -1.60 13.05
CA ALA A 166 -7.34 -1.07 11.81
C ALA A 166 -8.12 -1.59 10.61
N SER A 167 -8.46 -0.70 9.69
CA SER A 167 -8.95 -1.10 8.38
C SER A 167 -7.79 -1.60 7.52
N VAL A 168 -8.08 -2.52 6.61
CA VAL A 168 -7.12 -3.02 5.62
C VAL A 168 -7.68 -2.77 4.23
N SER A 169 -6.88 -2.20 3.35
CA SER A 169 -7.20 -2.01 1.94
C SER A 169 -6.17 -2.72 1.07
N LEU A 170 -6.64 -3.42 0.06
CA LEU A 170 -5.85 -4.18 -0.90
C LEU A 170 -6.18 -3.65 -2.30
N ASP A 171 -5.24 -2.96 -2.94
CA ASP A 171 -5.44 -2.27 -4.22
C ASP A 171 -6.74 -1.44 -4.28
N GLY A 172 -7.06 -0.72 -3.19
CA GLY A 172 -8.24 0.12 -3.09
C GLY A 172 -9.48 -0.59 -2.52
N ARG A 173 -9.49 -1.91 -2.40
CA ARG A 173 -10.63 -2.67 -1.86
C ARG A 173 -10.45 -2.96 -0.39
N ILE A 174 -11.45 -2.66 0.43
CA ILE A 174 -11.43 -2.95 1.87
C ILE A 174 -11.65 -4.43 2.11
N LEU A 175 -10.92 -4.98 3.09
CA LEU A 175 -11.12 -6.32 3.63
C LEU A 175 -11.89 -6.23 4.96
N ASP A 176 -12.97 -7.00 5.09
CA ASP A 176 -13.87 -6.90 6.25
C ASP A 176 -13.34 -7.61 7.52
N ARG A 177 -12.73 -8.78 7.37
CA ARG A 177 -12.13 -9.56 8.48
C ARG A 177 -10.78 -10.09 8.05
N HIS A 178 -9.73 -9.87 8.85
CA HIS A 178 -8.41 -9.95 8.24
C HIS A 178 -7.21 -10.31 9.13
N PHE A 179 -7.25 -10.22 10.44
CA PHE A 179 -6.07 -10.57 11.22
C PHE A 179 -6.14 -11.99 11.80
N PRO A 180 -5.03 -12.73 11.77
CA PRO A 180 -3.71 -12.39 11.23
C PRO A 180 -3.67 -12.39 9.71
N LEU A 181 -2.75 -11.55 9.12
CA LEU A 181 -2.45 -11.53 7.69
C LEU A 181 -1.06 -12.10 7.45
N GLU A 182 -0.91 -12.88 6.40
CA GLU A 182 0.38 -13.23 5.83
C GLU A 182 0.50 -12.69 4.41
N ILE A 183 1.45 -11.80 4.18
CA ILE A 183 1.67 -11.11 2.92
C ILE A 183 2.98 -11.61 2.34
N THR A 184 2.95 -12.12 1.11
CA THR A 184 4.11 -12.66 0.40
C THR A 184 4.18 -12.12 -1.02
N ILE A 185 5.36 -12.12 -1.63
CA ILE A 185 5.54 -11.84 -3.05
C ILE A 185 5.53 -13.16 -3.84
N GLN A 186 4.89 -13.14 -5.01
CA GLN A 186 4.93 -14.20 -6.02
C GLN A 186 5.70 -13.65 -7.21
N PRO A 187 6.99 -14.00 -7.37
CA PRO A 187 7.80 -13.49 -8.48
C PRO A 187 7.28 -13.96 -9.83
N GLU A 188 7.39 -13.09 -10.84
CA GLU A 188 7.11 -13.41 -12.24
C GLU A 188 5.72 -14.06 -12.51
N ALA A 189 4.72 -13.72 -11.67
CA ALA A 189 3.41 -14.39 -11.68
C ALA A 189 2.50 -14.00 -12.85
N ILE A 190 2.72 -12.83 -13.45
CA ILE A 190 1.92 -12.33 -14.57
C ILE A 190 2.84 -11.81 -15.67
N THR A 191 2.46 -12.08 -16.93
CA THR A 191 3.13 -11.51 -18.11
C THR A 191 2.29 -10.35 -18.66
N LEU A 192 2.89 -9.18 -18.77
CA LEU A 192 2.27 -7.99 -19.33
C LEU A 192 2.93 -7.59 -20.65
N ILE A 193 2.12 -7.00 -21.53
CA ILE A 193 2.61 -6.28 -22.71
C ILE A 193 2.99 -4.87 -22.23
N ILE A 194 4.22 -4.46 -22.49
CA ILE A 194 4.73 -3.15 -22.08
C ILE A 194 5.01 -2.26 -23.30
N PRO A 195 4.95 -0.91 -23.12
CA PRO A 195 5.36 0.02 -24.16
C PRO A 195 6.83 -0.15 -24.52
N ASN A 196 7.15 0.23 -25.76
CA ASN A 196 8.53 0.32 -26.25
C ASN A 196 9.29 1.44 -25.58
#